data_d8e3edf22b8552e3f1633e91418a4cc7
#
_entry.id   d8e3edf22b8552e3f1633e91418a4cc7
#
_cell.length_a   1.000
_cell.length_b   1.000
_cell.length_c   1.000
_cell.angle_alpha   90.00
_cell.angle_beta   90.00
_cell.angle_gamma   90.00
#
_symmetry.space_group_name_H-M   'P 1'
#
loop_
_entity.id
_entity.type
_entity.pdbx_description
1 polymer ?
#
loop_
_entity_poly.entity_id
_entity_poly.type
_entity_poly.pdbx_seq_one_letter_code
_entity_poly.pdbx_strand_id
1 'polypeptide(L)'
;MKVLLVATVQSHICQFHRPLVSMLHEHGCEVHVAARNNLAEKNGLKLDFVERVFDVPFQRSPFSPKNLGAYKQLKKIIDEGNYDVVHCNTPVGGVLGRLAARKARKRGTKVFYTAHGFHFYQGAPKKNWLIWYPVEKFMCRHTDKLITITQEDYDLASAKFPTQVERIHGVGANSAKYRNLSEAECAALRCELGYAEDEKVLLCTGELLPNKNQITAIRAMDVLRKKQPKVRLLLAGNGPTLPELQAEVTALGLQEYVEFLGYRTDLERYANIADMIVSCSYREGLPMNIVEGMLLGKPVVASYNRGHRELIVPEKTGYMVPPADSDAFAEKIAVLLNDGELAGHMGQAGYEKAQLYADTNVRRELQAVYEL
;
A
#
# COMPACT_ATOMS: atom_id res chain seq x y z
N MET A 1 -3.37 -0.85 28.41
CA MET A 1 -2.66 -1.93 27.69
C MET A 1 -1.38 -1.38 27.10
N LYS A 2 -0.28 -2.15 27.08
CA LYS A 2 1.02 -1.74 26.52
C LYS A 2 1.34 -2.58 25.28
N VAL A 3 1.54 -1.93 24.14
CA VAL A 3 1.69 -2.56 22.84
C VAL A 3 3.07 -2.28 22.25
N LEU A 4 3.77 -3.32 21.75
CA LEU A 4 4.98 -3.17 20.97
C LEU A 4 4.71 -3.48 19.50
N LEU A 5 4.83 -2.47 18.63
CA LEU A 5 4.82 -2.66 17.18
C LEU A 5 6.22 -3.00 16.69
N VAL A 6 6.37 -4.12 15.99
CA VAL A 6 7.65 -4.57 15.43
C VAL A 6 7.60 -4.52 13.91
N ALA A 7 8.55 -3.84 13.28
CA ALA A 7 8.69 -3.81 11.82
C ALA A 7 10.16 -3.77 11.41
N THR A 8 10.47 -4.11 10.17
CA THR A 8 11.85 -4.08 9.67
C THR A 8 12.42 -2.66 9.65
N VAL A 9 11.60 -1.65 9.34
CA VAL A 9 12.00 -0.24 9.22
C VAL A 9 10.93 0.69 9.83
N GLN A 10 11.36 1.82 10.39
CA GLN A 10 10.48 2.81 11.01
C GLN A 10 9.54 3.48 10.01
N SER A 11 9.99 3.69 8.77
CA SER A 11 9.15 4.27 7.72
C SER A 11 7.88 3.45 7.44
N HIS A 12 7.90 2.14 7.63
CA HIS A 12 6.73 1.29 7.50
C HIS A 12 5.64 1.64 8.54
N ILE A 13 6.06 1.88 9.78
CA ILE A 13 5.14 2.31 10.86
C ILE A 13 4.57 3.70 10.55
N CYS A 14 5.43 4.64 10.13
CA CYS A 14 5.00 6.00 9.79
C CYS A 14 3.96 6.03 8.66
N GLN A 15 4.13 5.20 7.65
CA GLN A 15 3.28 5.20 6.46
C GLN A 15 1.96 4.43 6.64
N PHE A 16 1.97 3.36 7.43
CA PHE A 16 0.88 2.39 7.42
C PHE A 16 0.18 2.18 8.77
N HIS A 17 0.71 2.67 9.89
CA HIS A 17 0.18 2.31 11.20
C HIS A 17 -0.36 3.50 12.04
N ARG A 18 -0.45 4.71 11.46
CA ARG A 18 -1.08 5.84 12.16
C ARG A 18 -2.52 5.56 12.60
N PRO A 19 -3.41 4.97 11.75
CA PRO A 19 -4.77 4.63 12.17
C PRO A 19 -4.81 3.64 13.35
N LEU A 20 -3.94 2.63 13.34
CA LEU A 20 -3.81 1.68 14.45
C LEU A 20 -3.34 2.37 15.74
N VAL A 21 -2.28 3.19 15.66
CA VAL A 21 -1.74 3.87 16.85
C VAL A 21 -2.76 4.85 17.43
N SER A 22 -3.42 5.65 16.58
CA SER A 22 -4.48 6.57 17.03
C SER A 22 -5.61 5.82 17.75
N MET A 23 -6.07 4.70 17.19
CA MET A 23 -7.08 3.85 17.81
C MET A 23 -6.62 3.31 19.17
N LEU A 24 -5.38 2.84 19.29
CA LEU A 24 -4.82 2.35 20.54
C LEU A 24 -4.74 3.45 21.61
N HIS A 25 -4.33 4.67 21.24
CA HIS A 25 -4.29 5.83 22.15
C HIS A 25 -5.66 6.22 22.65
N GLU A 26 -6.68 6.21 21.79
CA GLU A 26 -8.07 6.51 22.18
C GLU A 26 -8.60 5.54 23.23
N HIS A 27 -8.03 4.30 23.27
CA HIS A 27 -8.34 3.30 24.29
C HIS A 27 -7.33 3.30 25.46
N GLY A 28 -6.54 4.35 25.61
CA GLY A 28 -5.57 4.49 26.70
C GLY A 28 -4.40 3.52 26.67
N CYS A 29 -4.03 3.04 25.49
CA CYS A 29 -2.89 2.14 25.33
C CYS A 29 -1.57 2.93 25.18
N GLU A 30 -0.51 2.43 25.78
CA GLU A 30 0.88 2.89 25.57
C GLU A 30 1.47 2.13 24.37
N VAL A 31 1.98 2.83 23.34
CA VAL A 31 2.47 2.24 22.11
C VAL A 31 3.98 2.47 21.94
N HIS A 32 4.73 1.40 21.87
CA HIS A 32 6.15 1.42 21.57
C HIS A 32 6.44 0.83 20.18
N VAL A 33 7.56 1.22 19.58
CA VAL A 33 8.01 0.70 18.27
C VAL A 33 9.41 0.14 18.38
N ALA A 34 9.63 -1.04 17.78
CA ALA A 34 10.97 -1.63 17.58
C ALA A 34 11.19 -1.83 16.07
N ALA A 35 12.05 -1.00 15.47
CA ALA A 35 12.32 -1.02 14.04
C ALA A 35 13.65 -0.31 13.74
N ARG A 36 14.28 -0.64 12.59
CA ARG A 36 15.50 0.05 12.16
C ARG A 36 15.16 1.47 11.71
N ASN A 37 15.94 2.44 12.19
CA ASN A 37 15.81 3.82 11.72
C ASN A 37 16.27 3.95 10.27
N ASN A 38 15.38 4.45 9.41
CA ASN A 38 15.62 4.77 8.01
C ASN A 38 14.89 6.06 7.60
N LEU A 39 14.52 6.89 8.58
CA LEU A 39 13.67 8.08 8.33
C LEU A 39 14.44 9.18 7.60
N ALA A 40 15.75 9.29 7.82
CA ALA A 40 16.60 10.25 7.10
C ALA A 40 16.56 10.08 5.56
N GLU A 41 16.30 8.82 5.10
CA GLU A 41 16.19 8.49 3.69
C GLU A 41 14.77 8.71 3.12
N LYS A 42 13.82 9.20 3.92
CA LYS A 42 12.38 9.22 3.62
C LYS A 42 11.73 10.60 3.78
N ASN A 43 12.40 11.63 3.24
CA ASN A 43 11.85 12.97 3.00
C ASN A 43 10.98 13.53 4.15
N GLY A 44 11.54 13.58 5.37
CA GLY A 44 10.89 14.23 6.50
C GLY A 44 9.82 13.42 7.23
N LEU A 45 9.69 12.11 6.98
CA LEU A 45 8.86 11.26 7.82
C LEU A 45 9.35 11.31 9.28
N LYS A 46 8.40 11.44 10.21
CA LYS A 46 8.67 11.45 11.65
C LYS A 46 7.84 10.38 12.35
N LEU A 47 8.45 9.69 13.30
CA LEU A 47 7.80 8.72 14.19
C LEU A 47 7.63 9.38 15.58
N ASP A 48 6.81 10.42 15.63
CA ASP A 48 6.58 11.31 16.78
C ASP A 48 5.21 11.09 17.44
N PHE A 49 4.50 10.04 17.05
CA PHE A 49 3.14 9.71 17.50
C PHE A 49 3.10 8.39 18.31
N VAL A 50 4.19 8.03 18.96
CA VAL A 50 4.30 6.87 19.86
C VAL A 50 5.17 7.24 21.06
N GLU A 51 4.96 6.59 22.20
CA GLU A 51 5.65 6.93 23.45
C GLU A 51 7.13 6.57 23.45
N ARG A 52 7.51 5.51 22.71
CA ARG A 52 8.91 5.07 22.68
C ARG A 52 9.29 4.37 21.38
N VAL A 53 10.48 4.71 20.88
CA VAL A 53 11.05 4.07 19.69
C VAL A 53 12.39 3.41 20.08
N PHE A 54 12.54 2.14 19.73
CA PHE A 54 13.79 1.39 19.85
C PHE A 54 14.36 1.20 18.44
N ASP A 55 15.56 1.70 18.20
CA ASP A 55 16.28 1.43 16.97
C ASP A 55 16.90 0.03 17.04
N VAL A 56 16.33 -0.89 16.27
CA VAL A 56 16.78 -2.29 16.20
C VAL A 56 17.31 -2.54 14.79
N PRO A 57 18.58 -2.98 14.61
CA PRO A 57 19.28 -2.98 13.33
C PRO A 57 18.84 -4.13 12.39
N PHE A 58 17.55 -4.29 12.16
CA PHE A 58 17.01 -5.27 11.24
C PHE A 58 17.57 -5.11 9.83
N GLN A 59 17.86 -6.23 9.18
CA GLN A 59 18.25 -6.28 7.77
C GLN A 59 17.06 -6.74 6.91
N ARG A 60 16.94 -6.20 5.70
CA ARG A 60 15.88 -6.62 4.75
C ARG A 60 16.03 -8.06 4.30
N SER A 61 17.28 -8.53 4.12
CA SER A 61 17.55 -9.93 3.79
C SER A 61 17.35 -10.82 5.02
N PRO A 62 16.47 -11.83 4.98
CA PRO A 62 16.25 -12.74 6.11
C PRO A 62 17.48 -13.59 6.44
N PHE A 63 18.38 -13.78 5.48
CA PHE A 63 19.60 -14.58 5.61
C PHE A 63 20.80 -13.79 6.15
N SER A 64 20.64 -12.51 6.45
CA SER A 64 21.74 -11.69 6.97
C SER A 64 22.11 -12.11 8.40
N PRO A 65 23.40 -12.45 8.68
CA PRO A 65 23.85 -12.80 10.01
C PRO A 65 23.68 -11.66 11.03
N LYS A 66 23.63 -10.41 10.57
CA LYS A 66 23.36 -9.23 11.41
C LYS A 66 21.99 -9.29 12.09
N ASN A 67 21.05 -10.05 11.55
CA ASN A 67 19.74 -10.28 12.17
C ASN A 67 19.82 -11.03 13.52
N LEU A 68 20.91 -11.74 13.80
CA LEU A 68 21.12 -12.37 15.12
C LEU A 68 21.30 -11.31 16.23
N GLY A 69 22.01 -10.22 15.94
CA GLY A 69 22.14 -9.08 16.87
C GLY A 69 20.79 -8.39 17.10
N ALA A 70 20.07 -8.11 16.00
CA ALA A 70 18.73 -7.55 16.09
C ALA A 70 17.75 -8.42 16.89
N TYR A 71 17.80 -9.74 16.71
CA TYR A 71 17.02 -10.70 17.50
C TYR A 71 17.32 -10.64 19.00
N LYS A 72 18.61 -10.62 19.38
CA LYS A 72 19.01 -10.53 20.79
C LYS A 72 18.53 -9.24 21.44
N GLN A 73 18.70 -8.12 20.76
CA GLN A 73 18.23 -6.82 21.22
C GLN A 73 16.70 -6.78 21.36
N LEU A 74 15.96 -7.21 20.31
CA LEU A 74 14.50 -7.28 20.33
C LEU A 74 14.00 -8.17 21.47
N LYS A 75 14.61 -9.33 21.64
CA LYS A 75 14.26 -10.25 22.73
C LYS A 75 14.41 -9.61 24.10
N LYS A 76 15.49 -8.86 24.32
CA LYS A 76 15.71 -8.11 25.57
C LYS A 76 14.62 -7.07 25.78
N ILE A 77 14.30 -6.26 24.75
CA ILE A 77 13.23 -5.25 24.78
C ILE A 77 11.90 -5.89 25.19
N ILE A 78 11.55 -7.04 24.57
CA ILE A 78 10.28 -7.74 24.85
C ILE A 78 10.27 -8.34 26.26
N ASP A 79 11.36 -9.00 26.69
CA ASP A 79 11.44 -9.66 27.98
C ASP A 79 11.39 -8.68 29.17
N GLU A 80 11.93 -7.47 29.01
CA GLU A 80 11.99 -6.42 30.03
C GLU A 80 10.78 -5.45 29.97
N GLY A 81 10.11 -5.38 28.81
CA GLY A 81 9.10 -4.35 28.54
C GLY A 81 7.71 -4.60 29.10
N ASN A 82 7.40 -5.83 29.55
CA ASN A 82 6.09 -6.25 30.08
C ASN A 82 4.92 -5.83 29.15
N TYR A 83 5.03 -6.19 27.86
CA TYR A 83 4.01 -5.88 26.86
C TYR A 83 2.81 -6.82 26.97
N ASP A 84 1.61 -6.26 26.89
CA ASP A 84 0.36 -7.03 26.75
C ASP A 84 0.26 -7.63 25.36
N VAL A 85 0.66 -6.85 24.33
CA VAL A 85 0.65 -7.26 22.92
C VAL A 85 1.99 -6.96 22.25
N VAL A 86 2.52 -7.93 21.51
CA VAL A 86 3.60 -7.74 20.53
C VAL A 86 3.00 -7.93 19.15
N HIS A 87 2.83 -6.84 18.41
CA HIS A 87 2.25 -6.86 17.07
C HIS A 87 3.36 -6.74 16.01
N CYS A 88 3.61 -7.83 15.33
CA CYS A 88 4.66 -7.98 14.34
C CYS A 88 4.17 -7.61 12.94
N ASN A 89 5.05 -6.95 12.18
CA ASN A 89 4.80 -6.52 10.80
C ASN A 89 6.01 -6.80 9.94
N THR A 90 5.83 -6.85 8.62
CA THR A 90 6.88 -7.11 7.63
C THR A 90 7.51 -8.51 7.74
N PRO A 91 8.08 -9.08 6.67
CA PRO A 91 8.56 -10.48 6.72
C PRO A 91 9.63 -10.72 7.79
N VAL A 92 10.71 -9.92 7.81
CA VAL A 92 11.81 -10.12 8.77
C VAL A 92 11.39 -9.72 10.18
N GLY A 93 10.74 -8.55 10.35
CA GLY A 93 10.19 -8.12 11.64
C GLY A 93 9.18 -9.13 12.18
N GLY A 94 8.35 -9.70 11.31
CA GLY A 94 7.38 -10.73 11.63
C GLY A 94 8.01 -12.02 12.17
N VAL A 95 9.03 -12.55 11.49
CA VAL A 95 9.70 -13.78 11.93
C VAL A 95 10.46 -13.54 13.23
N LEU A 96 11.30 -12.50 13.29
CA LEU A 96 12.13 -12.24 14.46
C LEU A 96 11.30 -11.82 15.68
N GLY A 97 10.23 -11.03 15.48
CA GLY A 97 9.33 -10.63 16.56
C GLY A 97 8.60 -11.82 17.19
N ARG A 98 7.99 -12.67 16.37
CA ARG A 98 7.30 -13.89 16.83
C ARG A 98 8.26 -14.85 17.58
N LEU A 99 9.50 -15.01 17.08
CA LEU A 99 10.50 -15.83 17.76
C LEU A 99 10.98 -15.19 19.08
N ALA A 100 11.22 -13.88 19.10
CA ALA A 100 11.66 -13.17 20.31
C ALA A 100 10.60 -13.17 21.41
N ALA A 101 9.32 -13.06 21.03
CA ALA A 101 8.20 -13.01 21.94
C ALA A 101 7.83 -14.37 22.59
N ARG A 102 8.42 -15.50 22.17
CA ARG A 102 8.03 -16.84 22.65
C ARG A 102 8.05 -16.99 24.17
N LYS A 103 9.01 -16.38 24.87
CA LYS A 103 9.10 -16.44 26.34
C LYS A 103 8.03 -15.55 26.98
N ALA A 104 7.84 -14.33 26.47
CA ALA A 104 6.82 -13.39 26.93
C ALA A 104 5.41 -13.96 26.71
N ARG A 105 5.16 -14.62 25.56
CA ARG A 105 3.89 -15.29 25.27
C ARG A 105 3.50 -16.34 26.33
N LYS A 106 4.48 -17.09 26.85
CA LYS A 106 4.23 -18.03 27.96
C LYS A 106 3.85 -17.34 29.28
N ARG A 107 4.10 -16.04 29.41
CA ARG A 107 3.76 -15.20 30.56
C ARG A 107 2.45 -14.40 30.35
N GLY A 108 1.75 -14.61 29.22
CA GLY A 108 0.47 -13.97 28.93
C GLY A 108 0.49 -12.91 27.83
N THR A 109 1.67 -12.46 27.35
CA THR A 109 1.77 -11.54 26.21
C THR A 109 1.12 -12.15 24.97
N LYS A 110 0.20 -11.45 24.33
CA LYS A 110 -0.38 -11.84 23.02
C LYS A 110 0.56 -11.49 21.89
N VAL A 111 0.64 -12.34 20.88
CA VAL A 111 1.50 -12.14 19.71
C VAL A 111 0.64 -12.09 18.47
N PHE A 112 0.57 -10.91 17.85
CA PHE A 112 -0.15 -10.67 16.59
C PHE A 112 0.85 -10.53 15.44
N TYR A 113 0.42 -10.90 14.24
CA TYR A 113 1.20 -10.69 13.04
C TYR A 113 0.30 -10.23 11.89
N THR A 114 0.59 -9.04 11.35
CA THR A 114 -0.06 -8.58 10.12
C THR A 114 0.80 -8.93 8.91
N ALA A 115 0.24 -9.76 8.04
CA ALA A 115 0.81 -10.09 6.73
C ALA A 115 0.34 -9.07 5.71
N HIS A 116 1.26 -8.22 5.23
CA HIS A 116 0.99 -7.21 4.18
C HIS A 116 1.03 -7.79 2.75
N GLY A 117 0.72 -9.07 2.62
CA GLY A 117 0.71 -9.87 1.40
C GLY A 117 1.75 -10.98 1.44
N PHE A 118 1.29 -12.23 1.38
CA PHE A 118 2.19 -13.38 1.33
C PHE A 118 3.02 -13.41 0.05
N HIS A 119 4.21 -13.96 0.13
CA HIS A 119 5.06 -14.19 -1.07
C HIS A 119 4.61 -15.41 -1.87
N PHE A 120 3.73 -16.23 -1.31
CA PHE A 120 3.12 -17.41 -1.91
C PHE A 120 1.61 -17.15 -2.09
N TYR A 121 1.14 -17.12 -3.30
CA TYR A 121 -0.24 -16.82 -3.71
C TYR A 121 -0.52 -17.51 -5.04
N GLN A 122 -1.75 -17.50 -5.51
CA GLN A 122 -2.10 -18.14 -6.79
C GLN A 122 -1.33 -17.47 -7.95
N GLY A 123 -0.51 -18.26 -8.65
CA GLY A 123 0.38 -17.77 -9.71
C GLY A 123 1.78 -17.34 -9.24
N ALA A 124 2.09 -17.41 -7.94
CA ALA A 124 3.44 -17.13 -7.46
C ALA A 124 4.44 -18.19 -7.91
N PRO A 125 5.72 -17.84 -8.13
CA PRO A 125 6.76 -18.79 -8.46
C PRO A 125 6.84 -19.95 -7.46
N LYS A 126 7.00 -21.18 -7.93
CA LYS A 126 7.07 -22.39 -7.07
C LYS A 126 8.10 -22.27 -5.95
N LYS A 127 9.23 -21.60 -6.18
CA LYS A 127 10.26 -21.34 -5.17
C LYS A 127 9.70 -20.56 -3.95
N ASN A 128 8.75 -19.67 -4.17
CA ASN A 128 8.14 -18.88 -3.09
C ASN A 128 7.29 -19.78 -2.18
N TRP A 129 6.57 -20.73 -2.76
CA TRP A 129 5.81 -21.74 -2.02
C TRP A 129 6.71 -22.66 -1.22
N LEU A 130 7.85 -23.08 -1.78
CA LEU A 130 8.79 -23.97 -1.11
C LEU A 130 9.51 -23.31 0.07
N ILE A 131 9.80 -22.02 -0.01
CA ILE A 131 10.56 -21.29 1.00
C ILE A 131 9.64 -20.63 2.02
N TRP A 132 8.70 -19.79 1.57
CA TRP A 132 7.97 -18.89 2.47
C TRP A 132 6.75 -19.54 3.12
N TYR A 133 6.06 -20.43 2.41
CA TYR A 133 4.88 -21.11 2.97
C TYR A 133 5.21 -21.95 4.23
N PRO A 134 6.22 -22.84 4.23
CA PRO A 134 6.55 -23.61 5.43
C PRO A 134 7.06 -22.73 6.57
N VAL A 135 7.77 -21.64 6.27
CA VAL A 135 8.21 -20.67 7.29
C VAL A 135 7.00 -20.02 7.96
N GLU A 136 6.06 -19.47 7.19
CA GLU A 136 4.87 -18.83 7.77
C GLU A 136 3.99 -19.83 8.52
N LYS A 137 3.78 -21.03 7.96
CA LYS A 137 3.03 -22.09 8.64
C LYS A 137 3.66 -22.50 9.97
N PHE A 138 4.99 -22.59 10.02
CA PHE A 138 5.71 -22.85 11.27
C PHE A 138 5.55 -21.70 12.27
N MET A 139 5.69 -20.47 11.79
CA MET A 139 5.61 -19.27 12.63
C MET A 139 4.23 -19.04 13.23
N CYS A 140 3.16 -19.56 12.61
CA CYS A 140 1.80 -19.51 13.17
C CYS A 140 1.67 -20.20 14.53
N ARG A 141 2.54 -21.17 14.84
CA ARG A 141 2.61 -21.77 16.18
C ARG A 141 3.04 -20.79 17.28
N HIS A 142 3.63 -19.68 16.90
CA HIS A 142 4.10 -18.58 17.76
C HIS A 142 3.26 -17.31 17.61
N THR A 143 2.05 -17.45 17.06
CA THR A 143 1.14 -16.36 16.75
C THR A 143 -0.21 -16.63 17.38
N ASP A 144 -0.79 -15.66 18.08
CA ASP A 144 -2.14 -15.77 18.64
C ASP A 144 -3.18 -15.36 17.59
N LYS A 145 -2.94 -14.22 16.90
CA LYS A 145 -3.78 -13.77 15.78
C LYS A 145 -2.90 -13.45 14.57
N LEU A 146 -3.22 -14.09 13.44
CA LEU A 146 -2.68 -13.75 12.13
C LEU A 146 -3.67 -12.83 11.42
N ILE A 147 -3.24 -11.62 11.10
CA ILE A 147 -4.07 -10.63 10.44
C ILE A 147 -3.66 -10.56 8.96
N THR A 148 -4.61 -10.71 8.06
CA THR A 148 -4.41 -10.56 6.62
C THR A 148 -5.13 -9.33 6.11
N ILE A 149 -4.64 -8.75 5.00
CA ILE A 149 -5.19 -7.53 4.42
C ILE A 149 -5.87 -7.74 3.05
N THR A 150 -5.87 -8.97 2.56
CA THR A 150 -6.53 -9.37 1.30
C THR A 150 -7.35 -10.63 1.51
N GLN A 151 -8.40 -10.82 0.71
CA GLN A 151 -9.25 -12.00 0.77
C GLN A 151 -8.49 -13.27 0.42
N GLU A 152 -7.62 -13.22 -0.61
CA GLU A 152 -6.84 -14.37 -1.03
C GLU A 152 -5.92 -14.91 0.09
N ASP A 153 -5.25 -14.00 0.82
CA ASP A 153 -4.40 -14.39 1.94
C ASP A 153 -5.22 -14.91 3.13
N TYR A 154 -6.40 -14.33 3.38
CA TYR A 154 -7.31 -14.78 4.41
C TYR A 154 -7.80 -16.22 4.16
N ASP A 155 -8.29 -16.48 2.95
CA ASP A 155 -8.81 -17.82 2.57
C ASP A 155 -7.72 -18.87 2.67
N LEU A 156 -6.52 -18.55 2.18
CA LEU A 156 -5.37 -19.44 2.25
C LEU A 156 -4.96 -19.74 3.70
N ALA A 157 -4.83 -18.70 4.51
CA ALA A 157 -4.36 -18.83 5.89
C ALA A 157 -5.40 -19.54 6.76
N SER A 158 -6.67 -19.18 6.66
CA SER A 158 -7.77 -19.82 7.39
C SER A 158 -7.90 -21.31 7.09
N ALA A 159 -7.65 -21.71 5.83
CA ALA A 159 -7.72 -23.11 5.43
C ALA A 159 -6.46 -23.93 5.80
N LYS A 160 -5.30 -23.32 6.00
CA LYS A 160 -4.00 -24.03 6.02
C LYS A 160 -3.15 -23.80 7.27
N PHE A 161 -3.38 -22.74 8.03
CA PHE A 161 -2.51 -22.37 9.15
C PHE A 161 -3.16 -22.66 10.51
N PRO A 162 -2.39 -23.18 11.49
CA PRO A 162 -2.88 -23.58 12.81
C PRO A 162 -2.89 -22.36 13.77
N THR A 163 -3.60 -21.29 13.44
CA THR A 163 -3.76 -20.09 14.26
C THR A 163 -5.09 -19.42 13.95
N GLN A 164 -5.58 -18.58 14.84
CA GLN A 164 -6.71 -17.71 14.55
C GLN A 164 -6.32 -16.73 13.45
N VAL A 165 -7.13 -16.65 12.41
CA VAL A 165 -6.89 -15.76 11.26
C VAL A 165 -7.98 -14.70 11.22
N GLU A 166 -7.57 -13.45 11.18
CA GLU A 166 -8.46 -12.30 11.06
C GLU A 166 -8.20 -11.62 9.71
N ARG A 167 -9.23 -11.02 9.15
CA ARG A 167 -9.10 -10.17 7.97
C ARG A 167 -9.45 -8.74 8.32
N ILE A 168 -8.60 -7.81 7.88
CA ILE A 168 -8.91 -6.38 7.86
C ILE A 168 -8.78 -5.85 6.42
N HIS A 169 -9.46 -4.77 6.11
CA HIS A 169 -9.41 -4.17 4.78
C HIS A 169 -8.21 -3.19 4.65
N GLY A 170 -7.00 -3.76 4.64
CA GLY A 170 -5.78 -2.98 4.48
C GLY A 170 -5.29 -2.31 5.76
N VAL A 171 -4.67 -1.14 5.60
CA VAL A 171 -4.06 -0.37 6.69
C VAL A 171 -4.82 0.93 7.01
N GLY A 172 -5.92 1.16 6.31
CA GLY A 172 -6.76 2.36 6.44
C GLY A 172 -6.24 3.54 5.62
N ALA A 173 -6.91 3.86 4.51
CA ALA A 173 -6.66 5.08 3.77
C ALA A 173 -7.25 6.28 4.53
N ASN A 174 -6.50 7.37 4.60
CA ASN A 174 -6.95 8.59 5.29
C ASN A 174 -8.11 9.26 4.52
N SER A 175 -9.34 8.94 4.92
CA SER A 175 -10.56 9.41 4.27
C SER A 175 -10.78 10.93 4.42
N ALA A 176 -10.26 11.55 5.48
CA ALA A 176 -10.31 12.99 5.67
C ALA A 176 -9.36 13.72 4.71
N LYS A 177 -8.20 13.12 4.40
CA LYS A 177 -7.24 13.66 3.43
C LYS A 177 -7.74 13.49 1.99
N TYR A 178 -8.27 12.32 1.65
CA TYR A 178 -8.81 12.00 0.33
C TYR A 178 -10.34 12.24 0.32
N ARG A 179 -10.73 13.50 0.55
CA ARG A 179 -12.13 13.95 0.43
C ARG A 179 -12.39 14.52 -0.96
N ASN A 180 -13.57 14.29 -1.48
CA ASN A 180 -14.00 14.92 -2.71
C ASN A 180 -14.11 16.45 -2.55
N LEU A 181 -13.55 17.18 -3.50
CA LEU A 181 -13.74 18.60 -3.67
C LEU A 181 -14.98 18.87 -4.51
N SER A 182 -15.62 20.02 -4.31
CA SER A 182 -16.64 20.51 -5.21
C SER A 182 -16.08 20.82 -6.60
N GLU A 183 -16.92 20.92 -7.62
CA GLU A 183 -16.48 21.29 -8.98
C GLU A 183 -15.73 22.63 -8.99
N ALA A 184 -16.21 23.61 -8.25
CA ALA A 184 -15.56 24.92 -8.15
C ALA A 184 -14.18 24.84 -7.47
N GLU A 185 -14.05 24.04 -6.39
CA GLU A 185 -12.75 23.77 -5.75
C GLU A 185 -11.80 23.03 -6.70
N CYS A 186 -12.28 22.04 -7.45
CA CYS A 186 -11.50 21.32 -8.46
C CYS A 186 -11.03 22.25 -9.58
N ALA A 187 -11.88 23.12 -10.11
CA ALA A 187 -11.53 24.08 -11.15
C ALA A 187 -10.46 25.08 -10.66
N ALA A 188 -10.63 25.62 -9.45
CA ALA A 188 -9.64 26.50 -8.84
C ALA A 188 -8.29 25.79 -8.64
N LEU A 189 -8.32 24.53 -8.17
CA LEU A 189 -7.12 23.72 -7.96
C LEU A 189 -6.41 23.37 -9.28
N ARG A 190 -7.16 23.07 -10.36
CA ARG A 190 -6.57 22.88 -11.69
C ARG A 190 -5.84 24.12 -12.17
N CYS A 191 -6.46 25.30 -12.03
CA CYS A 191 -5.85 26.58 -12.38
C CYS A 191 -4.56 26.83 -11.56
N GLU A 192 -4.62 26.62 -10.24
CA GLU A 192 -3.45 26.76 -9.34
C GLU A 192 -2.29 25.85 -9.74
N LEU A 193 -2.58 24.61 -10.12
CA LEU A 193 -1.59 23.62 -10.53
C LEU A 193 -1.15 23.76 -12.00
N GLY A 194 -1.77 24.67 -12.78
CA GLY A 194 -1.41 24.97 -14.16
C GLY A 194 -2.01 24.02 -15.20
N TYR A 195 -3.14 23.35 -14.88
CA TYR A 195 -3.85 22.48 -15.82
C TYR A 195 -5.10 23.18 -16.36
N ALA A 196 -5.29 23.13 -17.67
CA ALA A 196 -6.49 23.68 -18.31
C ALA A 196 -7.74 22.84 -17.98
N GLU A 197 -8.92 23.48 -18.05
CA GLU A 197 -10.18 22.83 -17.73
C GLU A 197 -10.49 21.64 -18.66
N ASP A 198 -10.12 21.75 -19.93
CA ASP A 198 -10.36 20.75 -20.97
C ASP A 198 -9.25 19.70 -21.12
N GLU A 199 -8.16 19.82 -20.34
CA GLU A 199 -7.13 18.78 -20.26
C GLU A 199 -7.66 17.56 -19.50
N LYS A 200 -7.33 16.36 -19.98
CA LYS A 200 -7.60 15.09 -19.32
C LYS A 200 -6.37 14.63 -18.55
N VAL A 201 -6.51 14.45 -17.26
CA VAL A 201 -5.40 14.14 -16.34
C VAL A 201 -5.46 12.69 -15.89
N LEU A 202 -4.43 11.92 -16.21
CA LEU A 202 -4.19 10.56 -15.72
C LEU A 202 -3.14 10.63 -14.61
N LEU A 203 -3.42 10.02 -13.45
CA LEU A 203 -2.47 10.01 -12.33
C LEU A 203 -1.96 8.60 -12.08
N CYS A 204 -0.63 8.43 -12.08
CA CYS A 204 0.06 7.21 -11.73
C CYS A 204 1.05 7.48 -10.59
N THR A 205 0.81 6.92 -9.41
CA THR A 205 1.62 7.18 -8.20
C THR A 205 2.34 5.94 -7.72
N GLY A 206 3.55 6.13 -7.20
CA GLY A 206 4.36 5.08 -6.58
C GLY A 206 5.86 5.25 -6.81
N GLU A 207 6.68 4.53 -6.04
CA GLU A 207 8.13 4.53 -6.27
C GLU A 207 8.44 4.12 -7.73
N LEU A 208 9.40 4.80 -8.36
CA LEU A 208 9.82 4.49 -9.74
C LEU A 208 10.77 3.29 -9.72
N LEU A 209 10.16 2.09 -9.73
CA LEU A 209 10.83 0.79 -9.63
C LEU A 209 10.44 -0.11 -10.81
N PRO A 210 11.29 -1.07 -11.22
CA PRO A 210 10.94 -2.00 -12.30
C PRO A 210 9.61 -2.74 -12.07
N ASN A 211 9.28 -3.08 -10.81
CA ASN A 211 8.01 -3.72 -10.47
C ASN A 211 6.78 -2.84 -10.70
N LYS A 212 6.93 -1.51 -10.62
CA LYS A 212 5.83 -0.55 -10.82
C LYS A 212 5.51 -0.30 -12.29
N ASN A 213 6.47 -0.56 -13.18
CA ASN A 213 6.29 -0.67 -14.63
C ASN A 213 5.64 0.58 -15.28
N GLN A 214 5.99 1.77 -14.80
CA GLN A 214 5.45 3.04 -15.32
C GLN A 214 5.75 3.25 -16.81
N ILE A 215 6.76 2.58 -17.35
CA ILE A 215 7.09 2.60 -18.77
C ILE A 215 5.91 2.18 -19.67
N THR A 216 5.06 1.25 -19.20
CA THR A 216 3.86 0.84 -19.93
C THR A 216 2.84 1.98 -20.00
N ALA A 217 2.66 2.78 -18.95
CA ALA A 217 1.81 3.96 -18.98
C ALA A 217 2.34 5.01 -19.96
N ILE A 218 3.67 5.24 -19.98
CA ILE A 218 4.30 6.16 -20.93
C ILE A 218 4.06 5.71 -22.37
N ARG A 219 4.24 4.43 -22.68
CA ARG A 219 3.98 3.88 -24.02
C ARG A 219 2.51 3.97 -24.41
N ALA A 220 1.59 3.77 -23.46
CA ALA A 220 0.16 3.99 -23.71
C ALA A 220 -0.13 5.44 -24.10
N MET A 221 0.61 6.43 -23.57
CA MET A 221 0.45 7.84 -23.96
C MET A 221 0.82 8.08 -25.42
N ASP A 222 1.78 7.36 -26.01
CA ASP A 222 2.09 7.52 -27.44
C ASP A 222 0.92 7.11 -28.34
N VAL A 223 0.13 6.14 -27.91
CA VAL A 223 -1.11 5.75 -28.62
C VAL A 223 -2.23 6.74 -28.36
N LEU A 224 -2.40 7.16 -27.10
CA LEU A 224 -3.49 8.04 -26.66
C LEU A 224 -3.44 9.43 -27.28
N ARG A 225 -2.28 10.08 -27.31
CA ARG A 225 -2.12 11.46 -27.83
C ARG A 225 -2.62 11.64 -29.25
N LYS A 226 -2.61 10.57 -30.07
CA LYS A 226 -3.09 10.58 -31.46
C LYS A 226 -4.60 10.75 -31.55
N LYS A 227 -5.34 10.33 -30.51
CA LYS A 227 -6.80 10.39 -30.42
C LYS A 227 -7.30 11.39 -29.38
N GLN A 228 -6.47 11.69 -28.37
CA GLN A 228 -6.76 12.54 -27.22
C GLN A 228 -5.60 13.56 -27.05
N PRO A 229 -5.52 14.60 -27.86
CA PRO A 229 -4.38 15.51 -27.88
C PRO A 229 -4.23 16.37 -26.60
N LYS A 230 -5.28 16.42 -25.76
CA LYS A 230 -5.27 17.15 -24.49
C LYS A 230 -5.17 16.24 -23.27
N VAL A 231 -4.61 15.03 -23.42
CA VAL A 231 -4.38 14.11 -22.29
C VAL A 231 -3.00 14.33 -21.70
N ARG A 232 -2.90 14.30 -20.36
CA ARG A 232 -1.65 14.32 -19.61
C ARG A 232 -1.53 13.15 -18.67
N LEU A 233 -0.32 12.60 -18.56
CA LEU A 233 0.05 11.59 -17.57
C LEU A 233 0.96 12.21 -16.51
N LEU A 234 0.52 12.19 -15.26
CA LEU A 234 1.28 12.63 -14.12
C LEU A 234 1.89 11.41 -13.42
N LEU A 235 3.22 11.38 -13.33
CA LEU A 235 3.99 10.33 -12.65
C LEU A 235 4.52 10.89 -11.33
N ALA A 236 3.90 10.49 -10.21
CA ALA A 236 4.30 10.94 -8.88
C ALA A 236 5.09 9.86 -8.13
N GLY A 237 6.35 10.14 -7.86
CA GLY A 237 7.28 9.28 -7.14
C GLY A 237 8.72 9.50 -7.55
N ASN A 238 9.63 8.93 -6.76
CA ASN A 238 11.05 8.89 -7.07
C ASN A 238 11.52 7.43 -7.13
N GLY A 239 12.61 7.17 -7.80
CA GLY A 239 13.21 5.85 -7.84
C GLY A 239 14.28 5.68 -8.91
N PRO A 240 14.98 4.54 -8.90
CA PRO A 240 16.11 4.29 -9.77
C PRO A 240 15.77 4.21 -11.27
N THR A 241 14.49 3.97 -11.63
CA THR A 241 14.08 3.91 -13.05
C THR A 241 13.77 5.28 -13.65
N LEU A 242 13.86 6.38 -12.90
CA LEU A 242 13.56 7.72 -13.41
C LEU A 242 14.35 8.08 -14.69
N PRO A 243 15.68 7.84 -14.79
CA PRO A 243 16.42 8.16 -16.02
C PRO A 243 15.93 7.36 -17.23
N GLU A 244 15.58 6.08 -17.05
CA GLU A 244 15.04 5.22 -18.10
C GLU A 244 13.68 5.75 -18.60
N LEU A 245 12.80 6.12 -17.66
CA LEU A 245 11.47 6.64 -17.98
C LEU A 245 11.55 7.99 -18.72
N GLN A 246 12.46 8.87 -18.30
CA GLN A 246 12.71 10.15 -18.99
C GLN A 246 13.25 9.94 -20.40
N ALA A 247 14.16 8.99 -20.58
CA ALA A 247 14.68 8.62 -21.90
C ALA A 247 13.56 8.10 -22.83
N GLU A 248 12.65 7.27 -22.32
CA GLU A 248 11.49 6.78 -23.10
C GLU A 248 10.56 7.94 -23.50
N VAL A 249 10.25 8.85 -22.56
CA VAL A 249 9.45 10.07 -22.86
C VAL A 249 10.10 10.87 -23.98
N THR A 250 11.42 11.06 -23.95
CA THR A 250 12.18 11.80 -24.98
C THR A 250 12.15 11.07 -26.32
N ALA A 251 12.41 9.77 -26.31
CA ALA A 251 12.44 8.94 -27.53
C ALA A 251 11.08 8.92 -28.25
N LEU A 252 9.98 8.97 -27.50
CA LEU A 252 8.62 9.01 -28.05
C LEU A 252 8.10 10.43 -28.32
N GLY A 253 8.85 11.48 -27.97
CA GLY A 253 8.39 12.87 -28.13
C GLY A 253 7.19 13.22 -27.30
N LEU A 254 7.16 12.78 -26.02
CA LEU A 254 6.05 12.90 -25.09
C LEU A 254 6.25 13.96 -24.01
N GLN A 255 7.21 14.88 -24.14
CA GLN A 255 7.59 15.84 -23.11
C GLN A 255 6.44 16.77 -22.68
N GLU A 256 5.49 17.04 -23.58
CA GLU A 256 4.32 17.86 -23.29
C GLU A 256 3.13 17.04 -22.74
N TYR A 257 3.24 15.70 -22.75
CA TYR A 257 2.15 14.77 -22.36
C TYR A 257 2.45 14.04 -21.05
N VAL A 258 3.72 13.97 -20.65
CA VAL A 258 4.12 13.22 -19.44
C VAL A 258 4.90 14.12 -18.50
N GLU A 259 4.39 14.27 -17.30
CA GLU A 259 5.00 15.11 -16.26
C GLU A 259 5.48 14.25 -15.10
N PHE A 260 6.73 14.46 -14.67
CA PHE A 260 7.34 13.83 -13.51
C PHE A 260 7.23 14.75 -12.30
N LEU A 261 6.31 14.48 -11.39
CA LEU A 261 6.06 15.31 -10.20
C LEU A 261 7.09 15.12 -9.08
N GLY A 262 7.97 14.10 -9.22
CA GLY A 262 8.86 13.71 -8.13
C GLY A 262 8.10 13.16 -6.91
N TYR A 263 8.72 13.18 -5.74
CA TYR A 263 8.09 12.80 -4.49
C TYR A 263 7.16 13.90 -3.99
N ARG A 264 5.89 13.56 -3.77
CA ARG A 264 4.86 14.50 -3.30
C ARG A 264 4.26 14.04 -1.97
N THR A 265 3.95 14.99 -1.09
CA THR A 265 3.23 14.76 0.17
C THR A 265 1.76 15.18 0.11
N ASP A 266 1.38 15.89 -0.95
CA ASP A 266 0.07 16.47 -1.25
C ASP A 266 -0.59 15.78 -2.46
N LEU A 267 -0.47 14.45 -2.53
CA LEU A 267 -1.01 13.64 -3.63
C LEU A 267 -2.54 13.76 -3.78
N GLU A 268 -3.25 14.05 -2.70
CA GLU A 268 -4.70 14.27 -2.70
C GLU A 268 -5.12 15.42 -3.62
N ARG A 269 -4.25 16.42 -3.80
CA ARG A 269 -4.51 17.54 -4.70
C ARG A 269 -4.51 17.07 -6.16
N TYR A 270 -3.49 16.30 -6.54
CA TYR A 270 -3.39 15.73 -7.90
C TYR A 270 -4.44 14.66 -8.16
N ALA A 271 -4.79 13.86 -7.15
CA ALA A 271 -5.84 12.87 -7.27
C ALA A 271 -7.23 13.49 -7.42
N ASN A 272 -7.50 14.62 -6.78
CA ASN A 272 -8.75 15.36 -6.96
C ASN A 272 -8.92 15.89 -8.39
N ILE A 273 -7.87 16.46 -8.99
CA ILE A 273 -7.93 16.97 -10.36
C ILE A 273 -7.81 15.88 -11.44
N ALA A 274 -7.39 14.68 -11.08
CA ALA A 274 -7.29 13.57 -12.03
C ALA A 274 -8.66 13.13 -12.53
N ASP A 275 -8.75 12.80 -13.82
CA ASP A 275 -9.92 12.15 -14.40
C ASP A 275 -9.88 10.63 -14.16
N MET A 276 -8.69 10.06 -13.93
CA MET A 276 -8.51 8.62 -13.80
C MET A 276 -7.21 8.27 -13.04
N ILE A 277 -7.23 7.13 -12.35
CA ILE A 277 -6.03 6.52 -11.75
C ILE A 277 -5.50 5.40 -12.66
N VAL A 278 -4.19 5.41 -12.92
CA VAL A 278 -3.52 4.38 -13.72
C VAL A 278 -2.46 3.67 -12.88
N SER A 279 -2.42 2.33 -12.94
CA SER A 279 -1.42 1.53 -12.24
C SER A 279 -0.96 0.33 -13.08
N CYS A 280 0.33 0.31 -13.45
CA CYS A 280 0.89 -0.71 -14.34
C CYS A 280 1.70 -1.80 -13.64
N SER A 281 1.67 -1.87 -12.32
CA SER A 281 2.53 -2.74 -11.50
C SER A 281 2.41 -4.22 -11.87
N TYR A 282 3.54 -4.91 -11.95
CA TYR A 282 3.54 -6.38 -12.11
C TYR A 282 3.00 -7.10 -10.88
N ARG A 283 3.23 -6.55 -9.69
CA ARG A 283 2.79 -7.14 -8.43
C ARG A 283 2.51 -6.09 -7.37
N GLU A 284 1.39 -6.24 -6.67
CA GLU A 284 1.01 -5.49 -5.48
C GLU A 284 0.56 -6.42 -4.35
N GLY A 285 0.68 -5.95 -3.11
CA GLY A 285 -0.02 -6.51 -1.97
C GLY A 285 -1.45 -5.97 -1.92
N LEU A 286 -1.60 -4.79 -1.34
CA LEU A 286 -2.80 -3.96 -1.44
C LEU A 286 -2.35 -2.56 -1.90
N PRO A 287 -2.70 -2.10 -3.11
CA PRO A 287 -2.23 -0.83 -3.65
C PRO A 287 -3.04 0.34 -3.09
N MET A 288 -2.48 1.02 -2.09
CA MET A 288 -3.15 2.14 -1.41
C MET A 288 -3.45 3.31 -2.35
N ASN A 289 -2.61 3.56 -3.33
CA ASN A 289 -2.84 4.59 -4.35
C ASN A 289 -4.15 4.38 -5.15
N ILE A 290 -4.53 3.13 -5.39
CA ILE A 290 -5.82 2.81 -6.01
C ILE A 290 -6.96 3.07 -5.02
N VAL A 291 -6.82 2.64 -3.75
CA VAL A 291 -7.82 2.92 -2.71
C VAL A 291 -8.04 4.43 -2.57
N GLU A 292 -6.96 5.21 -2.54
CA GLU A 292 -6.99 6.67 -2.43
C GLU A 292 -7.73 7.32 -3.61
N GLY A 293 -7.47 6.86 -4.83
CA GLY A 293 -8.20 7.32 -6.01
C GLY A 293 -9.68 6.90 -6.01
N MET A 294 -9.98 5.68 -5.61
CA MET A 294 -11.35 5.18 -5.50
C MET A 294 -12.13 5.93 -4.41
N LEU A 295 -11.52 6.35 -3.30
CA LEU A 295 -12.15 7.23 -2.29
C LEU A 295 -12.56 8.59 -2.87
N LEU A 296 -11.95 9.02 -3.96
CA LEU A 296 -12.31 10.24 -4.71
C LEU A 296 -13.25 9.94 -5.90
N GLY A 297 -13.81 8.74 -5.97
CA GLY A 297 -14.70 8.35 -7.06
C GLY A 297 -14.02 8.31 -8.44
N LYS A 298 -12.70 8.17 -8.49
CA LYS A 298 -11.97 8.11 -9.77
C LYS A 298 -12.03 6.71 -10.35
N PRO A 299 -12.39 6.55 -11.64
CA PRO A 299 -12.29 5.29 -12.33
C PRO A 299 -10.82 4.85 -12.41
N VAL A 300 -10.59 3.54 -12.50
CA VAL A 300 -9.25 2.95 -12.45
C VAL A 300 -8.98 2.10 -13.70
N VAL A 301 -7.81 2.30 -14.32
CA VAL A 301 -7.26 1.34 -15.29
C VAL A 301 -5.96 0.79 -14.74
N ALA A 302 -5.90 -0.52 -14.49
CA ALA A 302 -4.75 -1.12 -13.86
C ALA A 302 -4.33 -2.44 -14.51
N SER A 303 -3.09 -2.84 -14.25
CA SER A 303 -2.59 -4.13 -14.68
C SER A 303 -3.22 -5.28 -13.90
N TYR A 304 -3.35 -6.44 -14.56
CA TYR A 304 -3.85 -7.64 -13.90
C TYR A 304 -2.80 -8.21 -12.94
N ASN A 305 -3.01 -8.04 -11.65
CA ASN A 305 -2.20 -8.66 -10.60
C ASN A 305 -3.06 -8.92 -9.34
N ARG A 306 -2.49 -9.64 -8.36
CA ARG A 306 -3.24 -10.03 -7.16
C ARG A 306 -3.79 -8.85 -6.35
N GLY A 307 -3.00 -7.80 -6.16
CA GLY A 307 -3.42 -6.64 -5.35
C GLY A 307 -4.49 -5.80 -6.06
N HIS A 308 -4.39 -5.67 -7.38
CA HIS A 308 -5.41 -4.97 -8.16
C HIS A 308 -6.75 -5.74 -8.17
N ARG A 309 -6.71 -7.08 -8.25
CA ARG A 309 -7.92 -7.93 -8.17
C ARG A 309 -8.68 -7.80 -6.85
N GLU A 310 -8.02 -7.47 -5.76
CA GLU A 310 -8.66 -7.21 -4.47
C GLU A 310 -9.59 -5.99 -4.55
N LEU A 311 -9.17 -4.96 -5.27
CA LEU A 311 -9.86 -3.68 -5.33
C LEU A 311 -10.75 -3.54 -6.57
N ILE A 312 -10.29 -4.00 -7.73
CA ILE A 312 -10.97 -3.77 -9.01
C ILE A 312 -11.85 -4.96 -9.34
N VAL A 313 -13.14 -4.68 -9.52
CA VAL A 313 -14.11 -5.59 -10.15
C VAL A 313 -14.19 -5.18 -11.62
N PRO A 314 -13.75 -6.03 -12.56
CA PRO A 314 -13.72 -5.69 -13.97
C PRO A 314 -15.07 -5.17 -14.46
N GLU A 315 -15.05 -4.11 -15.28
CA GLU A 315 -16.22 -3.48 -15.89
C GLU A 315 -17.22 -2.84 -14.90
N LYS A 316 -16.96 -2.98 -13.60
CA LYS A 316 -17.81 -2.38 -12.56
C LYS A 316 -17.11 -1.23 -11.83
N THR A 317 -15.87 -1.41 -11.39
CA THR A 317 -15.11 -0.39 -10.65
C THR A 317 -13.88 0.10 -11.42
N GLY A 318 -13.63 -0.44 -12.60
CA GLY A 318 -12.50 -0.12 -13.46
C GLY A 318 -12.17 -1.23 -14.43
N TYR A 319 -11.05 -1.09 -15.12
CA TYR A 319 -10.52 -2.09 -16.03
C TYR A 319 -9.21 -2.68 -15.54
N MET A 320 -9.01 -3.97 -15.82
CA MET A 320 -7.71 -4.63 -15.66
C MET A 320 -7.23 -5.19 -16.99
N VAL A 321 -5.96 -4.91 -17.30
CA VAL A 321 -5.31 -5.31 -18.57
C VAL A 321 -3.97 -6.00 -18.29
N PRO A 322 -3.38 -6.74 -19.26
CA PRO A 322 -2.06 -7.33 -19.07
C PRO A 322 -1.00 -6.27 -18.73
N PRO A 323 -0.06 -6.53 -17.79
CA PRO A 323 0.84 -5.50 -17.24
C PRO A 323 1.76 -4.83 -18.28
N ALA A 324 2.14 -5.54 -19.35
CA ALA A 324 3.05 -5.01 -20.37
C ALA A 324 2.34 -4.59 -21.67
N ASP A 325 1.01 -4.57 -21.67
CA ASP A 325 0.20 -4.28 -22.86
C ASP A 325 -0.20 -2.80 -22.89
N SER A 326 0.66 -1.95 -23.44
CA SER A 326 0.42 -0.51 -23.56
C SER A 326 -0.78 -0.17 -24.46
N ASP A 327 -1.05 -0.99 -25.48
CA ASP A 327 -2.17 -0.77 -26.38
C ASP A 327 -3.52 -1.03 -25.67
N ALA A 328 -3.60 -2.12 -24.88
CA ALA A 328 -4.77 -2.39 -24.06
C ALA A 328 -4.98 -1.32 -22.98
N PHE A 329 -3.91 -0.79 -22.37
CA PHE A 329 -4.02 0.37 -21.46
C PHE A 329 -4.60 1.58 -22.19
N ALA A 330 -4.06 1.93 -23.37
CA ALA A 330 -4.52 3.07 -24.16
C ALA A 330 -6.00 2.90 -24.57
N GLU A 331 -6.39 1.69 -25.01
CA GLU A 331 -7.77 1.38 -25.37
C GLU A 331 -8.74 1.64 -24.20
N LYS A 332 -8.48 1.06 -23.03
CA LYS A 332 -9.38 1.16 -21.88
C LYS A 332 -9.40 2.57 -21.29
N ILE A 333 -8.29 3.28 -21.30
CA ILE A 333 -8.23 4.70 -20.93
C ILE A 333 -9.09 5.51 -21.90
N ALA A 334 -8.94 5.32 -23.22
CA ALA A 334 -9.72 6.05 -24.23
C ALA A 334 -11.23 5.79 -24.11
N VAL A 335 -11.66 4.56 -23.79
CA VAL A 335 -13.07 4.24 -23.52
C VAL A 335 -13.62 5.13 -22.42
N LEU A 336 -12.93 5.22 -21.27
CA LEU A 336 -13.40 6.01 -20.13
C LEU A 336 -13.28 7.52 -20.33
N LEU A 337 -12.32 7.99 -21.13
CA LEU A 337 -12.20 9.42 -21.47
C LEU A 337 -13.30 9.89 -22.42
N ASN A 338 -13.83 8.98 -23.28
CA ASN A 338 -14.86 9.29 -24.25
C ASN A 338 -16.29 9.06 -23.72
N ASP A 339 -16.44 8.31 -22.64
CA ASP A 339 -17.73 8.01 -22.02
C ASP A 339 -17.72 8.42 -20.55
N GLY A 340 -18.08 9.68 -20.31
CA GLY A 340 -18.11 10.27 -18.97
C GLY A 340 -19.17 9.64 -18.06
N GLU A 341 -20.27 9.11 -18.60
CA GLU A 341 -21.30 8.42 -17.82
C GLU A 341 -20.77 7.08 -17.30
N LEU A 342 -20.14 6.29 -18.16
CA LEU A 342 -19.49 5.04 -17.77
C LEU A 342 -18.36 5.28 -16.74
N ALA A 343 -17.52 6.30 -16.97
CA ALA A 343 -16.45 6.67 -16.06
C ALA A 343 -17.00 7.07 -14.68
N GLY A 344 -18.09 7.85 -14.65
CA GLY A 344 -18.79 8.24 -13.43
C GLY A 344 -19.39 7.04 -12.68
N HIS A 345 -20.05 6.13 -13.37
CA HIS A 345 -20.60 4.90 -12.78
C HIS A 345 -19.50 4.02 -12.18
N MET A 346 -18.40 3.82 -12.91
CA MET A 346 -17.27 3.04 -12.39
C MET A 346 -16.60 3.72 -11.19
N GLY A 347 -16.46 5.04 -11.24
CA GLY A 347 -15.93 5.83 -10.13
C GLY A 347 -16.78 5.71 -8.88
N GLN A 348 -18.12 5.83 -9.01
CA GLN A 348 -19.07 5.68 -7.90
C GLN A 348 -19.03 4.27 -7.29
N ALA A 349 -19.05 3.23 -8.11
CA ALA A 349 -18.93 1.86 -7.64
C ALA A 349 -17.57 1.60 -6.96
N GLY A 350 -16.51 2.24 -7.47
CA GLY A 350 -15.19 2.26 -6.85
C GLY A 350 -15.21 2.91 -5.47
N TYR A 351 -15.83 4.09 -5.36
CA TYR A 351 -15.98 4.82 -4.09
C TYR A 351 -16.70 3.99 -3.03
N GLU A 352 -17.81 3.36 -3.38
CA GLU A 352 -18.56 2.48 -2.46
C GLU A 352 -17.69 1.33 -1.94
N LYS A 353 -16.95 0.68 -2.82
CA LYS A 353 -16.02 -0.39 -2.43
C LYS A 353 -14.87 0.13 -1.56
N ALA A 354 -14.32 1.30 -1.87
CA ALA A 354 -13.20 1.88 -1.14
C ALA A 354 -13.53 2.26 0.31
N GLN A 355 -14.81 2.47 0.64
CA GLN A 355 -15.25 2.73 2.02
C GLN A 355 -14.84 1.60 2.99
N LEU A 356 -14.74 0.36 2.52
CA LEU A 356 -14.25 -0.75 3.32
C LEU A 356 -12.79 -0.56 3.74
N TYR A 357 -12.00 0.12 2.92
CA TYR A 357 -10.56 0.36 3.09
C TYR A 357 -10.23 1.72 3.71
N ALA A 358 -11.27 2.52 4.02
CA ALA A 358 -11.11 3.78 4.72
C ALA A 358 -10.62 3.56 6.17
N ASP A 359 -9.85 4.50 6.69
CA ASP A 359 -9.31 4.44 8.05
C ASP A 359 -10.39 4.26 9.12
N THR A 360 -11.56 4.87 8.94
CA THR A 360 -12.71 4.74 9.85
C THR A 360 -13.24 3.29 9.94
N ASN A 361 -13.30 2.54 8.84
CA ASN A 361 -13.71 1.15 8.85
C ASN A 361 -12.60 0.24 9.39
N VAL A 362 -11.38 0.41 8.90
CA VAL A 362 -10.23 -0.41 9.31
C VAL A 362 -9.97 -0.25 10.82
N ARG A 363 -10.19 0.92 11.40
CA ARG A 363 -10.10 1.13 12.86
C ARG A 363 -11.12 0.29 13.63
N ARG A 364 -12.37 0.18 13.17
CA ARG A 364 -13.38 -0.71 13.79
C ARG A 364 -12.98 -2.19 13.72
N GLU A 365 -12.43 -2.60 12.58
CA GLU A 365 -11.92 -3.96 12.43
C GLU A 365 -10.74 -4.24 13.36
N LEU A 366 -9.81 -3.28 13.48
CA LEU A 366 -8.68 -3.38 14.41
C LEU A 366 -9.12 -3.38 15.87
N GLN A 367 -10.16 -2.61 16.26
CA GLN A 367 -10.76 -2.66 17.59
C GLN A 367 -11.24 -4.08 17.91
N ALA A 368 -11.96 -4.72 17.00
CA ALA A 368 -12.40 -6.11 17.16
C ALA A 368 -11.21 -7.09 17.27
N VAL A 369 -10.16 -6.90 16.47
CA VAL A 369 -8.94 -7.73 16.56
C VAL A 369 -8.25 -7.59 17.92
N TYR A 370 -8.20 -6.37 18.47
CA TYR A 370 -7.58 -6.08 19.78
C TYR A 370 -8.52 -6.33 20.96
N GLU A 371 -9.81 -6.63 20.71
CA GLU A 371 -10.82 -6.83 21.74
C GLU A 371 -11.00 -5.58 22.63
N LEU A 372 -11.05 -4.39 21.99
CA LEU A 372 -11.18 -3.07 22.59
C LEU A 372 -12.58 -2.47 22.38
#